data_983c136a00a6c9be967bb12aae2b534e
#
_entry.id   983c136a00a6c9be967bb12aae2b534e
#
_cell.length_a   1.000
_cell.length_b   1.000
_cell.length_c   1.000
_cell.angle_alpha   90.00
_cell.angle_beta   90.00
_cell.angle_gamma   90.00
#
_symmetry.space_group_name_H-M   'P 1'
#
loop_
_entity.id
_entity.type
_entity.pdbx_description
1 polymer ?
#
loop_
_entity_poly.entity_id
_entity_poly.type
_entity_poly.pdbx_seq_one_letter_code
_entity_poly.pdbx_strand_id
1 'polypeptide(L)'
;MRPSPSLASHARTCSSPPSSGSRITATRTAFRISLDKLGLDYLDLWLVHQPFNDYYGSWRAMEELVDAGLVRAIGVSNFYPDRYYDLVCHNRVVPAVNQLRLNPYDQRRDTREISARYGTVLQAWSPLGQGGAVLKDPVLVSIAREHGKSVPQVILRWLVQTGVSVVVKSVHEDRLRENIDIFDFALTHAQIDAINALDRRETGNGGPDHRDPAMLDFLRTFE
;
A
#
# COMPACT_ATOMS: atom_id res chain seq x y z
N MET A 1 -19.51 -12.87 -19.58
CA MET A 1 -18.21 -12.69 -18.91
C MET A 1 -18.33 -11.44 -18.06
N ARG A 2 -18.45 -11.54 -16.74
CA ARG A 2 -18.51 -10.35 -15.87
C ARG A 2 -17.07 -9.85 -15.64
N PRO A 3 -16.80 -8.54 -15.70
CA PRO A 3 -15.47 -8.02 -15.38
C PRO A 3 -15.19 -8.27 -13.90
N SER A 4 -14.01 -8.81 -13.59
CA SER A 4 -13.54 -9.02 -12.23
C SER A 4 -13.31 -7.66 -11.56
N PRO A 5 -13.95 -7.36 -10.43
CA PRO A 5 -13.64 -6.15 -9.69
C PRO A 5 -12.36 -6.35 -8.90
N SER A 6 -11.27 -5.69 -9.29
CA SER A 6 -10.08 -5.55 -8.45
C SER A 6 -10.36 -4.52 -7.35
N LEU A 7 -10.96 -4.94 -6.26
CA LEU A 7 -11.21 -4.10 -5.09
C LEU A 7 -10.31 -4.55 -3.95
N ALA A 8 -9.26 -3.76 -3.67
CA ALA A 8 -8.57 -3.83 -2.39
C ALA A 8 -9.50 -3.26 -1.32
N SER A 9 -10.14 -4.13 -0.53
CA SER A 9 -10.93 -3.69 0.61
C SER A 9 -10.05 -3.52 1.82
N HIS A 10 -10.06 -2.32 2.42
CA HIS A 10 -9.36 -2.01 3.64
C HIS A 10 -10.27 -2.35 4.83
N ALA A 11 -10.00 -3.45 5.51
CA ALA A 11 -10.66 -3.71 6.79
C ALA A 11 -10.09 -2.77 7.85
N ARG A 12 -10.90 -1.85 8.35
CA ARG A 12 -10.57 -1.07 9.55
C ARG A 12 -10.74 -1.99 10.76
N THR A 13 -9.64 -2.35 11.41
CA THR A 13 -9.70 -2.97 12.73
C THR A 13 -9.64 -1.85 13.76
N CYS A 14 -10.78 -1.51 14.36
CA CYS A 14 -10.91 -0.54 15.44
C CYS A 14 -10.99 -1.23 16.81
N SER A 15 -10.45 -0.56 17.80
CA SER A 15 -10.69 -0.59 19.25
C SER A 15 -10.17 -1.74 20.12
N SER A 16 -9.66 -1.34 21.30
CA SER A 16 -9.36 -2.00 22.60
C SER A 16 -8.92 -3.47 22.64
N PRO A 17 -7.90 -3.86 23.43
CA PRO A 17 -7.30 -5.17 23.36
C PRO A 17 -8.18 -6.24 24.03
N PRO A 18 -8.85 -7.07 23.25
CA PRO A 18 -9.40 -8.31 23.76
C PRO A 18 -8.34 -9.41 23.76
N SER A 19 -8.56 -10.48 24.53
CA SER A 19 -7.76 -11.71 24.52
C SER A 19 -7.56 -12.24 23.09
N SER A 20 -6.45 -12.93 22.79
CA SER A 20 -6.10 -13.43 21.45
C SER A 20 -7.25 -14.15 20.71
N GLY A 21 -8.07 -14.92 21.44
CA GLY A 21 -9.26 -15.58 20.86
C GLY A 21 -10.35 -14.60 20.39
N SER A 22 -10.50 -13.45 21.03
CA SER A 22 -11.51 -12.47 20.65
C SER A 22 -11.10 -11.67 19.41
N ARG A 23 -9.79 -11.51 19.15
CA ARG A 23 -9.27 -10.86 17.91
C ARG A 23 -9.50 -11.71 16.66
N ILE A 24 -9.24 -13.01 16.75
CA ILE A 24 -9.53 -13.94 15.65
C ILE A 24 -11.01 -13.86 15.27
N THR A 25 -11.90 -13.86 16.26
CA THR A 25 -13.35 -13.71 16.04
C THR A 25 -13.70 -12.36 15.44
N ALA A 26 -13.13 -11.26 15.94
CA ALA A 26 -13.36 -9.91 15.42
C ALA A 26 -12.90 -9.77 13.96
N THR A 27 -11.74 -10.34 13.60
CA THR A 27 -11.21 -10.33 12.23
C THR A 27 -12.12 -11.10 11.29
N ARG A 28 -12.59 -12.29 11.66
CA ARG A 28 -13.53 -13.08 10.86
C ARG A 28 -14.88 -12.36 10.69
N THR A 29 -15.37 -11.69 11.74
CA THR A 29 -16.61 -10.90 11.66
C THR A 29 -16.45 -9.71 10.72
N ALA A 30 -15.36 -8.96 10.83
CA ALA A 30 -15.06 -7.84 9.93
C ALA A 30 -14.96 -8.29 8.45
N PHE A 31 -14.39 -9.47 8.22
CA PHE A 31 -14.34 -10.07 6.89
C PHE A 31 -15.73 -10.35 6.32
N ARG A 32 -16.60 -11.02 7.08
CA ARG A 32 -17.98 -11.30 6.65
C ARG A 32 -18.76 -10.03 6.35
N ILE A 33 -18.68 -9.04 7.24
CA ILE A 33 -19.32 -7.73 7.00
C ILE A 33 -18.79 -7.08 5.72
N SER A 34 -17.50 -7.23 5.41
CA SER A 34 -16.92 -6.69 4.18
C SER A 34 -17.46 -7.39 2.94
N LEU A 35 -17.56 -8.73 2.95
CA LEU A 35 -18.17 -9.50 1.86
C LEU A 35 -19.63 -9.10 1.64
N ASP A 36 -20.42 -9.05 2.71
CA ASP A 36 -21.85 -8.69 2.64
C ASP A 36 -22.04 -7.29 2.05
N LYS A 37 -21.24 -6.30 2.50
CA LYS A 37 -21.33 -4.93 1.98
C LYS A 37 -20.88 -4.80 0.53
N LEU A 38 -19.96 -5.62 0.07
CA LEU A 38 -19.45 -5.62 -1.30
C LEU A 38 -20.30 -6.50 -2.24
N GLY A 39 -21.15 -7.36 -1.69
CA GLY A 39 -21.91 -8.34 -2.47
C GLY A 39 -21.00 -9.36 -3.15
N LEU A 40 -19.93 -9.79 -2.48
CA LEU A 40 -18.93 -10.70 -3.01
C LEU A 40 -18.89 -12.01 -2.22
N ASP A 41 -18.46 -13.09 -2.87
CA ASP A 41 -18.28 -14.40 -2.25
C ASP A 41 -16.85 -14.62 -1.75
N TYR A 42 -15.88 -13.85 -2.25
CA TYR A 42 -14.46 -13.90 -1.87
C TYR A 42 -13.80 -12.55 -2.09
N LEU A 43 -12.57 -12.38 -1.55
CA LEU A 43 -11.71 -11.23 -1.82
C LEU A 43 -10.41 -11.68 -2.52
N ASP A 44 -9.94 -10.90 -3.49
CA ASP A 44 -8.64 -11.13 -4.12
C ASP A 44 -7.49 -10.76 -3.17
N LEU A 45 -7.65 -9.67 -2.41
CA LEU A 45 -6.63 -9.19 -1.47
C LEU A 45 -7.28 -8.58 -0.22
N TRP A 46 -6.80 -9.00 0.94
CA TRP A 46 -7.18 -8.40 2.22
C TRP A 46 -5.96 -8.01 3.05
N LEU A 47 -5.98 -6.80 3.65
CA LEU A 47 -4.81 -6.22 4.32
C LEU A 47 -5.06 -5.98 5.81
N VAL A 48 -4.03 -6.25 6.63
CA VAL A 48 -3.89 -5.61 7.93
C VAL A 48 -3.51 -4.15 7.68
N HIS A 49 -4.44 -3.21 7.93
CA HIS A 49 -4.30 -1.80 7.52
C HIS A 49 -3.25 -1.04 8.34
N GLN A 50 -3.09 -1.38 9.62
CA GLN A 50 -2.18 -0.68 10.52
C GLN A 50 -1.35 -1.66 11.36
N PRO A 51 -0.05 -1.37 11.59
CA PRO A 51 0.87 -2.24 12.32
C PRO A 51 0.75 -2.06 13.84
N PHE A 52 -0.48 -2.01 14.36
CA PHE A 52 -0.77 -1.78 15.77
C PHE A 52 -1.70 -2.84 16.35
N ASN A 53 -1.76 -2.92 17.67
CA ASN A 53 -2.53 -3.91 18.39
C ASN A 53 -2.08 -5.35 18.09
N ASP A 54 -2.99 -6.33 18.28
CA ASP A 54 -2.74 -7.73 18.00
C ASP A 54 -2.86 -8.04 16.49
N TYR A 55 -1.92 -7.53 15.69
CA TYR A 55 -1.87 -7.86 14.26
C TYR A 55 -1.46 -9.32 14.01
N TYR A 56 -0.80 -9.99 14.94
CA TYR A 56 -0.51 -11.43 14.88
C TYR A 56 -1.77 -12.27 14.95
N GLY A 57 -2.68 -11.97 15.88
CA GLY A 57 -3.98 -12.65 15.95
C GLY A 57 -4.82 -12.41 14.71
N SER A 58 -4.81 -11.17 14.19
CA SER A 58 -5.46 -10.82 12.92
C SER A 58 -4.85 -11.60 11.77
N TRP A 59 -3.52 -11.68 11.69
CA TRP A 59 -2.81 -12.39 10.62
C TRP A 59 -3.16 -13.88 10.59
N ARG A 60 -3.11 -14.56 11.74
CA ARG A 60 -3.50 -15.98 11.84
C ARG A 60 -4.94 -16.24 11.40
N ALA A 61 -5.87 -15.34 11.76
CA ALA A 61 -7.25 -15.43 11.27
C ALA A 61 -7.34 -15.26 9.74
N MET A 62 -6.50 -14.39 9.17
CA MET A 62 -6.44 -14.20 7.71
C MET A 62 -5.83 -15.41 7.00
N GLU A 63 -4.82 -16.07 7.58
CA GLU A 63 -4.29 -17.34 7.07
C GLU A 63 -5.37 -18.43 6.97
N GLU A 64 -6.23 -18.53 7.97
CA GLU A 64 -7.35 -19.48 7.95
C GLU A 64 -8.38 -19.16 6.85
N LEU A 65 -8.59 -17.87 6.53
CA LEU A 65 -9.46 -17.46 5.43
C LEU A 65 -8.85 -17.77 4.06
N VAL A 66 -7.52 -17.72 3.95
CA VAL A 66 -6.80 -18.19 2.75
C VAL A 66 -6.98 -19.70 2.58
N ASP A 67 -6.79 -20.48 3.66
CA ASP A 67 -6.98 -21.93 3.63
C ASP A 67 -8.42 -22.34 3.27
N ALA A 68 -9.39 -21.52 3.69
CA ALA A 68 -10.80 -21.71 3.34
C ALA A 68 -11.16 -21.26 1.90
N GLY A 69 -10.21 -20.70 1.15
CA GLY A 69 -10.44 -20.20 -0.21
C GLY A 69 -11.28 -18.92 -0.28
N LEU A 70 -11.53 -18.27 0.84
CA LEU A 70 -12.34 -17.04 0.93
C LEU A 70 -11.54 -15.78 0.61
N VAL A 71 -10.19 -15.84 0.73
CA VAL A 71 -9.27 -14.78 0.35
C VAL A 71 -8.15 -15.40 -0.50
N ARG A 72 -7.84 -14.81 -1.64
CA ARG A 72 -6.77 -15.30 -2.52
C ARG A 72 -5.38 -14.92 -2.04
N ALA A 73 -5.24 -13.70 -1.51
CA ALA A 73 -3.98 -13.17 -1.01
C ALA A 73 -4.21 -12.29 0.20
N ILE A 74 -3.28 -12.36 1.16
CA ILE A 74 -3.27 -11.49 2.34
C ILE A 74 -2.02 -10.64 2.35
N GLY A 75 -2.14 -9.44 2.91
CA GLY A 75 -1.06 -8.49 2.95
C GLY A 75 -1.15 -7.57 4.15
N VAL A 76 -0.23 -6.65 4.20
CA VAL A 76 -0.10 -5.67 5.28
C VAL A 76 -0.02 -4.25 4.74
N SER A 77 -0.21 -3.27 5.60
CA SER A 77 -0.02 -1.87 5.26
C SER A 77 0.74 -1.16 6.37
N ASN A 78 1.69 -0.31 5.98
CA ASN A 78 2.54 0.46 6.88
C ASN A 78 3.47 -0.38 7.78
N PHE A 79 3.80 -1.61 7.37
CA PHE A 79 4.78 -2.44 8.03
C PHE A 79 6.18 -2.08 7.54
N TYR A 80 6.96 -1.42 8.39
CA TYR A 80 8.37 -1.12 8.15
C TYR A 80 9.24 -2.36 8.38
N PRO A 81 10.53 -2.34 8.03
CA PRO A 81 11.39 -3.54 7.98
C PRO A 81 11.36 -4.39 9.24
N ASP A 82 11.38 -3.78 10.41
CA ASP A 82 11.37 -4.46 11.71
C ASP A 82 10.08 -5.27 11.93
N ARG A 83 8.93 -4.63 11.82
CA ARG A 83 7.62 -5.29 12.00
C ARG A 83 7.28 -6.23 10.85
N TYR A 84 7.69 -5.87 9.64
CA TYR A 84 7.51 -6.74 8.47
C TYR A 84 8.28 -8.04 8.65
N TYR A 85 9.57 -7.95 8.98
CA TYR A 85 10.42 -9.12 9.16
C TYR A 85 9.98 -9.99 10.33
N ASP A 86 9.60 -9.38 11.44
CA ASP A 86 9.06 -10.07 12.61
C ASP A 86 7.78 -10.87 12.25
N LEU A 87 6.86 -10.26 11.50
CA LEU A 87 5.66 -10.95 11.02
C LEU A 87 6.00 -12.16 10.14
N VAL A 88 6.93 -12.00 9.20
CA VAL A 88 7.36 -13.06 8.27
C VAL A 88 8.01 -14.21 9.02
N CYS A 89 8.84 -13.93 10.03
CA CYS A 89 9.54 -14.97 10.80
C CYS A 89 8.62 -15.83 11.68
N HIS A 90 7.46 -15.32 12.07
CA HIS A 90 6.61 -15.96 13.07
C HIS A 90 5.26 -16.45 12.53
N ASN A 91 5.04 -16.38 11.22
CA ASN A 91 3.81 -16.82 10.58
C ASN A 91 4.08 -17.64 9.34
N ARG A 92 3.10 -18.43 8.92
CA ARG A 92 3.22 -19.40 7.82
C ARG A 92 3.15 -18.74 6.45
N VAL A 93 2.24 -17.79 6.29
CA VAL A 93 2.02 -17.09 5.02
C VAL A 93 2.80 -15.79 5.00
N VAL A 94 3.62 -15.62 3.97
CA VAL A 94 4.30 -14.34 3.72
C VAL A 94 3.31 -13.34 3.13
N PRO A 95 3.31 -12.07 3.56
CA PRO A 95 2.47 -11.05 2.95
C PRO A 95 2.68 -10.95 1.45
N ALA A 96 1.61 -11.08 0.66
CA ALA A 96 1.69 -10.89 -0.79
C ALA A 96 1.95 -9.42 -1.15
N VAL A 97 1.44 -8.50 -0.34
CA VAL A 97 1.55 -7.05 -0.52
C VAL A 97 1.92 -6.38 0.79
N ASN A 98 2.80 -5.38 0.73
CA ASN A 98 2.97 -4.38 1.78
C ASN A 98 2.66 -3.00 1.20
N GLN A 99 1.55 -2.41 1.63
CA GLN A 99 1.10 -1.12 1.13
C GLN A 99 1.69 0.01 1.98
N LEU A 100 2.52 0.85 1.38
CA LEU A 100 3.28 1.90 2.07
C LEU A 100 3.10 3.25 1.39
N ARG A 101 3.27 4.34 2.17
CA ARG A 101 3.52 5.64 1.57
C ARG A 101 4.82 5.58 0.77
N LEU A 102 4.72 5.80 -0.54
CA LEU A 102 5.87 5.74 -1.42
C LEU A 102 5.69 6.71 -2.59
N ASN A 103 6.66 7.61 -2.76
CA ASN A 103 6.72 8.62 -3.82
C ASN A 103 8.19 8.95 -4.13
N PRO A 104 8.53 9.79 -5.12
CA PRO A 104 9.91 10.10 -5.47
C PRO A 104 10.78 10.65 -4.33
N TYR A 105 10.20 11.33 -3.34
CA TYR A 105 10.94 11.89 -2.19
C TYR A 105 11.05 10.94 -0.99
N ASP A 106 10.25 9.87 -0.99
CA ASP A 106 10.25 8.83 0.03
C ASP A 106 10.11 7.46 -0.63
N GLN A 107 11.24 6.86 -0.98
CA GLN A 107 11.27 5.66 -1.83
C GLN A 107 11.30 4.35 -1.07
N ARG A 108 11.32 4.39 0.27
CA ARG A 108 11.28 3.19 1.14
C ARG A 108 12.28 2.11 0.73
N ARG A 109 13.52 2.47 0.46
CA ARG A 109 14.56 1.56 -0.08
C ARG A 109 14.81 0.36 0.81
N ASP A 110 14.89 0.58 2.12
CA ASP A 110 15.04 -0.46 3.14
C ASP A 110 13.89 -1.48 3.12
N THR A 111 12.67 -0.99 3.03
CA THR A 111 11.48 -1.85 2.95
C THR A 111 11.37 -2.53 1.59
N ARG A 112 11.78 -1.86 0.50
CA ARG A 112 11.86 -2.49 -0.83
C ARG A 112 12.81 -3.67 -0.84
N GLU A 113 14.01 -3.51 -0.25
CA GLU A 113 15.02 -4.55 -0.20
C GLU A 113 14.53 -5.79 0.57
N ILE A 114 14.01 -5.59 1.78
CA ILE A 114 13.54 -6.74 2.58
C ILE A 114 12.31 -7.40 1.97
N SER A 115 11.38 -6.63 1.42
CA SER A 115 10.17 -7.18 0.78
C SER A 115 10.53 -8.03 -0.44
N ALA A 116 11.50 -7.59 -1.24
CA ALA A 116 11.97 -8.32 -2.42
C ALA A 116 12.54 -9.70 -2.06
N ARG A 117 13.25 -9.82 -0.92
CA ARG A 117 13.79 -11.12 -0.44
C ARG A 117 12.71 -12.17 -0.21
N TYR A 118 11.52 -11.75 0.16
CA TYR A 118 10.39 -12.62 0.49
C TYR A 118 9.30 -12.65 -0.58
N GLY A 119 9.53 -12.00 -1.73
CA GLY A 119 8.57 -11.96 -2.84
C GLY A 119 7.33 -11.10 -2.57
N THR A 120 7.36 -10.23 -1.56
CA THR A 120 6.27 -9.31 -1.24
C THR A 120 6.30 -8.12 -2.20
N VAL A 121 5.18 -7.86 -2.87
CA VAL A 121 5.01 -6.69 -3.74
C VAL A 121 4.77 -5.44 -2.89
N LEU A 122 5.53 -4.37 -3.15
CA LEU A 122 5.18 -3.07 -2.57
C LEU A 122 4.03 -2.42 -3.35
N GLN A 123 3.11 -1.82 -2.62
CA GLN A 123 2.04 -1.02 -3.17
C GLN A 123 2.09 0.40 -2.60
N ALA A 124 2.22 1.39 -3.49
CA ALA A 124 2.32 2.78 -3.09
C ALA A 124 0.95 3.40 -2.80
N TRP A 125 0.74 3.91 -1.58
CA TRP A 125 -0.31 4.87 -1.31
C TRP A 125 0.26 6.30 -1.29
N SER A 126 -0.54 7.30 -1.66
CA SER A 126 -0.11 8.69 -1.89
C SER A 126 1.11 8.83 -2.82
N PRO A 127 1.13 8.16 -3.97
CA PRO A 127 2.28 8.17 -4.87
C PRO A 127 2.59 9.58 -5.42
N LEU A 128 1.59 10.45 -5.47
CA LEU A 128 1.69 11.82 -5.97
C LEU A 128 1.93 12.86 -4.86
N GLY A 129 2.32 12.41 -3.64
CA GLY A 129 2.63 13.31 -2.52
C GLY A 129 1.48 14.25 -2.12
N GLN A 130 0.22 13.83 -2.35
CA GLN A 130 -1.00 14.61 -2.07
C GLN A 130 -1.02 15.99 -2.77
N GLY A 131 -0.42 16.10 -3.96
CA GLY A 131 -0.38 17.35 -4.72
C GLY A 131 0.70 18.34 -4.27
N GLY A 132 1.67 17.89 -3.44
CA GLY A 132 2.72 18.72 -2.87
C GLY A 132 3.87 19.06 -3.81
N ALA A 133 5.02 19.42 -3.22
CA ALA A 133 6.22 19.89 -3.92
C ALA A 133 6.76 18.92 -4.97
N VAL A 134 6.53 17.62 -4.81
CA VAL A 134 6.97 16.58 -5.74
C VAL A 134 6.43 16.80 -7.16
N LEU A 135 5.22 17.34 -7.33
CA LEU A 135 4.64 17.62 -8.65
C LEU A 135 5.28 18.81 -9.36
N LYS A 136 6.08 19.59 -8.66
CA LYS A 136 6.78 20.77 -9.20
C LYS A 136 8.29 20.55 -9.31
N ASP A 137 8.77 19.34 -9.00
CA ASP A 137 10.20 19.02 -9.05
C ASP A 137 10.74 19.21 -10.48
N PRO A 138 11.84 19.98 -10.67
CA PRO A 138 12.37 20.28 -12.00
C PRO A 138 12.82 19.05 -12.78
N VAL A 139 13.31 18.01 -12.10
CA VAL A 139 13.69 16.73 -12.74
C VAL A 139 12.46 16.06 -13.33
N LEU A 140 11.38 15.94 -12.54
CA LEU A 140 10.14 15.32 -12.98
C LEU A 140 9.45 16.14 -14.09
N VAL A 141 9.49 17.47 -13.99
CA VAL A 141 8.95 18.37 -15.03
C VAL A 141 9.72 18.23 -16.34
N SER A 142 11.06 18.10 -16.28
CA SER A 142 11.87 17.88 -17.49
C SER A 142 11.51 16.57 -18.18
N ILE A 143 11.47 15.47 -17.42
CA ILE A 143 11.10 14.14 -17.93
C ILE A 143 9.69 14.15 -18.53
N ALA A 144 8.74 14.80 -17.84
CA ALA A 144 7.37 14.94 -18.33
C ALA A 144 7.28 15.62 -19.70
N ARG A 145 8.05 16.70 -19.91
CA ARG A 145 8.14 17.40 -21.18
C ARG A 145 8.73 16.54 -22.29
N GLU A 146 9.78 15.79 -22.01
CA GLU A 146 10.43 14.89 -22.97
C GLU A 146 9.47 13.83 -23.52
N HIS A 147 8.56 13.34 -22.67
CA HIS A 147 7.57 12.33 -23.05
C HIS A 147 6.22 12.90 -23.50
N GLY A 148 6.02 14.23 -23.44
CA GLY A 148 4.70 14.84 -23.68
C GLY A 148 3.62 14.37 -22.69
N LYS A 149 4.04 14.02 -21.46
CA LYS A 149 3.19 13.52 -20.39
C LYS A 149 3.15 14.48 -19.20
N SER A 150 2.21 14.27 -18.30
CA SER A 150 2.16 15.02 -17.04
C SER A 150 3.13 14.45 -15.99
N VAL A 151 3.48 15.25 -15.00
CA VAL A 151 4.30 14.80 -13.87
C VAL A 151 3.64 13.64 -13.11
N PRO A 152 2.32 13.63 -12.83
CA PRO A 152 1.64 12.46 -12.30
C PRO A 152 1.88 11.18 -13.10
N GLN A 153 1.74 11.23 -14.43
CA GLN A 153 1.98 10.08 -15.29
C GLN A 153 3.42 9.57 -15.20
N VAL A 154 4.40 10.46 -15.17
CA VAL A 154 5.82 10.10 -15.00
C VAL A 154 6.05 9.37 -13.66
N ILE A 155 5.50 9.89 -12.56
CA ILE A 155 5.63 9.27 -11.24
C ILE A 155 4.98 7.88 -11.22
N LEU A 156 3.77 7.75 -11.74
CA LEU A 156 3.05 6.48 -11.78
C LEU A 156 3.77 5.48 -12.68
N ARG A 157 4.28 5.91 -13.83
CA ARG A 157 5.10 5.08 -14.72
C ARG A 157 6.37 4.59 -14.05
N TRP A 158 7.11 5.48 -13.37
CA TRP A 158 8.30 5.12 -12.61
C TRP A 158 8.01 4.03 -11.58
N LEU A 159 6.94 4.18 -10.79
CA LEU A 159 6.55 3.17 -9.81
C LEU A 159 6.27 1.82 -10.45
N VAL A 160 5.40 1.79 -11.46
CA VAL A 160 5.02 0.54 -12.14
C VAL A 160 6.22 -0.08 -12.84
N GLN A 161 7.04 0.71 -13.53
CA GLN A 161 8.21 0.23 -14.25
C GLN A 161 9.30 -0.31 -13.31
N THR A 162 9.32 0.15 -12.05
CA THR A 162 10.23 -0.36 -11.00
C THR A 162 9.59 -1.44 -10.11
N GLY A 163 8.48 -2.05 -10.54
CA GLY A 163 7.84 -3.19 -9.88
C GLY A 163 6.99 -2.84 -8.66
N VAL A 164 6.57 -1.57 -8.51
CA VAL A 164 5.69 -1.12 -7.44
C VAL A 164 4.26 -1.00 -7.96
N SER A 165 3.31 -1.67 -7.32
CA SER A 165 1.88 -1.45 -7.53
C SER A 165 1.47 -0.08 -7.00
N VAL A 166 0.43 0.53 -7.56
CA VAL A 166 0.00 1.88 -7.15
C VAL A 166 -1.49 1.95 -6.83
N VAL A 167 -1.82 2.73 -5.81
CA VAL A 167 -3.20 3.10 -5.48
C VAL A 167 -3.31 4.62 -5.55
N VAL A 168 -4.12 5.09 -6.51
CA VAL A 168 -4.41 6.51 -6.69
C VAL A 168 -5.90 6.76 -6.53
N LYS A 169 -6.25 7.88 -5.92
CA LYS A 169 -7.63 8.33 -5.77
C LYS A 169 -7.85 9.62 -6.56
N SER A 170 -8.93 9.66 -7.32
CA SER A 170 -9.49 10.90 -7.87
C SER A 170 -11.00 10.83 -7.85
N VAL A 171 -11.63 12.02 -7.78
CA VAL A 171 -13.08 12.21 -8.00
C VAL A 171 -13.34 12.90 -9.36
N HIS A 172 -12.28 13.22 -10.11
CA HIS A 172 -12.32 13.83 -11.42
C HIS A 172 -12.06 12.78 -12.48
N GLU A 173 -12.98 12.61 -13.41
CA GLU A 173 -12.90 11.60 -14.47
C GLU A 173 -11.63 11.77 -15.33
N ASP A 174 -11.31 13.02 -15.73
CA ASP A 174 -10.12 13.31 -16.53
C ASP A 174 -8.83 12.84 -15.85
N ARG A 175 -8.71 13.06 -14.53
CA ARG A 175 -7.55 12.58 -13.76
C ARG A 175 -7.53 11.06 -13.63
N LEU A 176 -8.69 10.39 -13.58
CA LEU A 176 -8.73 8.93 -13.56
C LEU A 176 -8.23 8.38 -14.90
N ARG A 177 -8.62 8.98 -16.03
CA ARG A 177 -8.13 8.64 -17.36
C ARG A 177 -6.63 8.89 -17.48
N GLU A 178 -6.17 10.05 -17.04
CA GLU A 178 -4.76 10.43 -17.04
C GLU A 178 -3.91 9.45 -16.22
N ASN A 179 -4.36 9.08 -15.02
CA ASN A 179 -3.63 8.18 -14.12
C ASN A 179 -3.43 6.76 -14.69
N ILE A 180 -4.32 6.29 -15.55
CA ILE A 180 -4.20 4.97 -16.20
C ILE A 180 -3.47 5.03 -17.53
N ASP A 181 -3.35 6.20 -18.16
CA ASP A 181 -2.68 6.43 -19.43
C ASP A 181 -1.16 6.55 -19.26
N ILE A 182 -0.54 5.46 -18.80
CA ILE A 182 0.89 5.39 -18.46
C ILE A 182 1.63 4.23 -19.15
N PHE A 183 0.95 3.51 -20.04
CA PHE A 183 1.51 2.28 -20.63
C PHE A 183 2.02 2.48 -22.07
N ASP A 184 1.81 3.63 -22.66
CA ASP A 184 2.22 4.00 -24.02
C ASP A 184 3.64 4.58 -24.12
N PHE A 185 4.32 4.76 -22.99
CA PHE A 185 5.72 5.22 -22.92
C PHE A 185 6.52 4.45 -21.87
N ALA A 186 7.85 4.55 -21.95
CA ALA A 186 8.75 3.97 -20.96
C ALA A 186 9.84 4.96 -20.57
N LEU A 187 10.20 4.99 -19.31
CA LEU A 187 11.33 5.76 -18.80
C LEU A 187 12.64 5.06 -19.14
N THR A 188 13.65 5.82 -19.55
CA THR A 188 15.02 5.32 -19.73
C THR A 188 15.66 5.02 -18.37
N HIS A 189 16.74 4.22 -18.35
CA HIS A 189 17.50 3.98 -17.12
C HIS A 189 18.02 5.28 -16.50
N ALA A 190 18.53 6.20 -17.31
CA ALA A 190 19.00 7.50 -16.83
C ALA A 190 17.88 8.33 -16.16
N GLN A 191 16.66 8.31 -16.71
CA GLN A 191 15.50 8.98 -16.12
C GLN A 191 15.07 8.31 -14.79
N ILE A 192 15.07 6.97 -14.75
CA ILE A 192 14.82 6.22 -13.51
C ILE A 192 15.85 6.58 -12.44
N ASP A 193 17.14 6.61 -12.80
CA ASP A 193 18.21 6.97 -11.88
C ASP A 193 18.09 8.41 -11.40
N ALA A 194 17.72 9.34 -12.27
CA ALA A 194 17.45 10.73 -11.91
C ALA A 194 16.28 10.84 -10.90
N ILE A 195 15.19 10.08 -11.09
CA ILE A 195 14.08 10.02 -10.14
C ILE A 195 14.52 9.34 -8.83
N ASN A 196 15.31 8.26 -8.92
CA ASN A 196 15.84 7.58 -7.74
C ASN A 196 16.76 8.48 -6.90
N ALA A 197 17.46 9.44 -7.52
CA ALA A 197 18.28 10.42 -6.82
C ALA A 197 17.47 11.46 -6.02
N LEU A 198 16.16 11.59 -6.25
CA LEU A 198 15.27 12.51 -5.52
C LEU A 198 14.92 12.02 -4.11
N ASP A 199 15.31 10.80 -3.74
CA ASP A 199 15.00 10.21 -2.43
C ASP A 199 15.57 11.04 -1.28
N ARG A 200 14.71 11.65 -0.52
CA ARG A 200 15.07 12.48 0.66
C ARG A 200 14.94 11.70 1.96
N ARG A 201 14.45 10.46 1.89
CA ARG A 201 14.06 9.66 3.06
C ARG A 201 13.10 10.42 3.99
N GLU A 202 12.24 11.21 3.39
CA GLU A 202 11.30 12.05 4.13
C GLU A 202 10.21 11.19 4.76
N THR A 203 10.41 10.87 6.02
CA THR A 203 9.43 10.14 6.84
C THR A 203 8.23 11.00 7.23
N GLY A 204 8.23 12.29 6.92
CA GLY A 204 7.34 13.24 7.56
C GLY A 204 6.83 14.44 6.77
N ASN A 205 6.65 14.41 5.46
CA ASN A 205 5.94 15.51 4.79
C ASN A 205 4.43 15.51 5.16
N GLY A 206 4.13 15.85 6.43
CA GLY A 206 2.76 16.07 6.92
C GLY A 206 1.89 14.82 7.05
N GLY A 207 2.43 13.63 6.83
CA GLY A 207 1.72 12.38 7.05
C GLY A 207 2.25 11.64 8.29
N PRO A 208 1.41 10.83 8.94
CA PRO A 208 1.79 10.12 10.14
C PRO A 208 2.95 9.14 9.88
N ASP A 209 4.00 9.21 10.70
CA ASP A 209 5.02 8.16 10.77
C ASP A 209 4.47 7.03 11.67
N HIS A 210 4.26 5.84 11.11
CA HIS A 210 3.75 4.68 11.86
C HIS A 210 4.75 4.12 12.88
N ARG A 211 5.94 4.72 13.01
CA ARG A 211 6.91 4.46 14.08
C ARG A 211 6.81 5.46 15.22
N ASP A 212 6.13 6.59 14.99
CA ASP A 212 5.92 7.61 16.01
C ASP A 212 4.78 7.18 16.95
N PRO A 213 5.01 7.13 18.27
CA PRO A 213 3.96 6.88 19.25
C PRO A 213 2.75 7.82 19.12
N ALA A 214 2.96 9.08 18.72
CA ALA A 214 1.90 10.05 18.47
C ALA A 214 0.91 9.59 17.40
N MET A 215 1.30 8.65 16.53
CA MET A 215 0.39 8.03 15.59
C MET A 215 -0.72 7.22 16.27
N LEU A 216 -0.42 6.57 17.39
CA LEU A 216 -1.44 5.87 18.18
C LEU A 216 -2.44 6.83 18.80
N ASP A 217 -1.97 7.97 19.31
CA ASP A 217 -2.85 9.00 19.87
C ASP A 217 -3.77 9.57 18.79
N PHE A 218 -3.23 9.83 17.59
CA PHE A 218 -4.03 10.25 16.44
C PHE A 218 -5.09 9.20 16.05
N LEU A 219 -4.74 7.92 15.99
CA LEU A 219 -5.69 6.88 15.62
C LEU A 219 -6.82 6.70 16.65
N ARG A 220 -6.53 6.93 17.93
CA ARG A 220 -7.53 6.88 19.01
C ARG A 220 -8.59 7.97 18.90
N THR A 221 -8.33 9.05 18.18
CA THR A 221 -9.35 10.11 17.95
C THR A 221 -10.47 9.67 17.01
N PHE A 222 -10.33 8.51 16.37
CA PHE A 222 -11.34 7.93 15.44
C PHE A 222 -12.10 6.74 16.06
N GLU A 223 -11.86 6.42 17.33
CA GLU A 223 -12.61 5.43 18.11
C GLU A 223 -13.84 6.06 18.76
#